data_84b7ce037ff49776d7a8b35241987498
#
_entry.id   84b7ce037ff49776d7a8b35241987498
#
_cell.length_a   1.000
_cell.length_b   1.000
_cell.length_c   1.000
_cell.angle_alpha   90.00
_cell.angle_beta   90.00
_cell.angle_gamma   90.00
#
_symmetry.space_group_name_H-M   'P 1'
#
loop_
_entity.id
_entity.type
_entity.pdbx_description
1 polymer ?
#
loop_
_entity_poly.entity_id
_entity_poly.type
_entity_poly.pdbx_seq_one_letter_code
_entity_poly.pdbx_strand_id
1 'polypeptide(L)'
;LDVTLLEMFDGVLEVKASSGNNHLGGKDFDEKLIKYFIDKFYEKHGIDLSKDIKAMVRLKEAAEICKVKLSSFEEHKVVLPFIANKDNEPLAMEFVISRIEFEELISDLIESTRAQIETVLKDSGLKIEAIDTILLVGGSTRIPIIKNFLEKVFDKKPQSLVDPDLAVVMGAAIQSAILNEELSSETDILITDVCPYTLGIEVLDFINGIPVPDSYSVIINRNTTIPVMKEQVYCTAYDGQSQVEIKVYQGDYKKASMNNLLGNFMLSDIPEAPAGKEKIKVKFTYDVNGILQVEAVVLNTGKNATITIETTGVEEEVDVDNWKSVEGARKYRRLVKKVERYIEQNEDENNLELDSLLKDLKKAIVTEDFDLAQELEEELTDRMYNLEED
;
A
#
# COMPACT_ATOMS: atom_id res chain seq x y z
N LEU A 1 -5.91 7.26 -0.92
CA LEU A 1 -5.73 8.72 -0.80
C LEU A 1 -4.34 9.10 -1.24
N ASP A 2 -4.23 10.08 -2.12
CA ASP A 2 -2.96 10.66 -2.56
C ASP A 2 -3.02 12.18 -2.44
N VAL A 3 -1.91 12.77 -2.00
CA VAL A 3 -1.68 14.21 -1.92
C VAL A 3 -0.40 14.48 -2.69
N THR A 4 -0.49 15.27 -3.76
CA THR A 4 0.66 15.58 -4.61
C THR A 4 0.79 17.08 -4.75
N LEU A 5 2.00 17.61 -4.58
CA LEU A 5 2.35 18.99 -4.79
C LEU A 5 3.11 19.11 -6.10
N LEU A 6 2.57 19.98 -6.97
CA LEU A 6 3.09 20.23 -8.30
C LEU A 6 3.51 21.71 -8.40
N GLU A 7 4.58 21.99 -9.14
CA GLU A 7 4.95 23.33 -9.59
C GLU A 7 4.87 23.39 -11.12
N MET A 8 4.28 24.45 -11.62
CA MET A 8 4.19 24.69 -13.07
C MET A 8 4.95 25.96 -13.44
N PHE A 9 5.98 25.81 -14.27
CA PHE A 9 6.80 26.91 -14.73
C PHE A 9 7.20 26.69 -16.21
N ASP A 10 6.94 27.70 -17.06
CA ASP A 10 7.33 27.70 -18.49
C ASP A 10 7.03 26.40 -19.27
N GLY A 11 5.85 25.80 -19.03
CA GLY A 11 5.47 24.56 -19.72
C GLY A 11 6.01 23.29 -19.06
N VAL A 12 6.83 23.41 -18.00
CA VAL A 12 7.27 22.27 -17.18
C VAL A 12 6.31 22.08 -16.02
N LEU A 13 5.78 20.86 -15.86
CA LEU A 13 5.01 20.42 -14.70
C LEU A 13 5.91 19.51 -13.86
N GLU A 14 6.37 20.02 -12.74
CA GLU A 14 7.29 19.32 -11.85
C GLU A 14 6.56 18.84 -10.60
N VAL A 15 6.61 17.53 -10.32
CA VAL A 15 6.19 16.98 -9.03
C VAL A 15 7.26 17.32 -7.99
N LYS A 16 6.88 18.05 -6.94
CA LYS A 16 7.80 18.41 -5.83
C LYS A 16 7.77 17.40 -4.70
N ALA A 17 6.60 16.91 -4.36
CA ALA A 17 6.42 15.89 -3.34
C ALA A 17 5.09 15.17 -3.52
N SER A 18 5.04 13.90 -3.13
CA SER A 18 3.83 13.10 -3.07
C SER A 18 3.80 12.28 -1.79
N SER A 19 2.63 12.14 -1.19
CA SER A 19 2.39 11.28 -0.03
C SER A 19 0.97 10.75 -0.09
N GLY A 20 0.77 9.51 0.33
CA GLY A 20 -0.54 8.87 0.25
C GLY A 20 -0.83 7.94 1.43
N ASN A 21 -2.03 7.41 1.44
CA ASN A 21 -2.46 6.32 2.30
C ASN A 21 -3.27 5.34 1.46
N ASN A 22 -2.68 4.18 1.15
CA ASN A 22 -3.29 3.15 0.32
C ASN A 22 -4.52 2.48 0.98
N HIS A 23 -4.65 2.65 2.31
CA HIS A 23 -5.74 2.11 3.11
C HIS A 23 -6.83 3.15 3.42
N LEU A 24 -6.88 4.29 2.70
CA LEU A 24 -7.89 5.32 2.89
C LEU A 24 -8.51 5.75 1.56
N GLY A 25 -9.81 5.52 1.42
CA GLY A 25 -10.58 5.88 0.24
C GLY A 25 -12.10 5.82 0.44
N GLY A 26 -12.84 5.80 -0.65
CA GLY A 26 -14.30 5.75 -0.62
C GLY A 26 -14.88 4.50 0.04
N LYS A 27 -14.16 3.38 0.03
CA LYS A 27 -14.57 2.12 0.67
C LYS A 27 -14.62 2.24 2.20
N ASP A 28 -13.68 2.98 2.80
CA ASP A 28 -13.64 3.18 4.25
C ASP A 28 -14.84 4.01 4.73
N PHE A 29 -15.30 4.96 3.90
CA PHE A 29 -16.53 5.71 4.16
C PHE A 29 -17.77 4.81 4.06
N ASP A 30 -17.79 3.88 3.10
CA ASP A 30 -18.85 2.88 2.98
C ASP A 30 -18.87 1.96 4.20
N GLU A 31 -17.73 1.52 4.72
CA GLU A 31 -17.64 0.70 5.92
C GLU A 31 -18.18 1.40 7.16
N LYS A 32 -17.93 2.70 7.34
CA LYS A 32 -18.54 3.50 8.41
C LYS A 32 -20.08 3.51 8.30
N LEU A 33 -20.60 3.67 7.09
CA LEU A 33 -22.04 3.61 6.83
C LEU A 33 -22.62 2.21 7.06
N ILE A 34 -21.93 1.15 6.62
CA ILE A 34 -22.36 -0.23 6.84
C ILE A 34 -22.48 -0.50 8.34
N LYS A 35 -21.45 -0.13 9.11
CA LYS A 35 -21.48 -0.27 10.58
C LYS A 35 -22.66 0.49 11.18
N TYR A 36 -22.86 1.73 10.77
CA TYR A 36 -23.99 2.54 11.23
C TYR A 36 -25.33 1.87 10.91
N PHE A 37 -25.50 1.30 9.70
CA PHE A 37 -26.73 0.59 9.31
C PHE A 37 -26.95 -0.67 10.16
N ILE A 38 -25.91 -1.45 10.43
CA ILE A 38 -25.98 -2.63 11.29
C ILE A 38 -26.39 -2.23 12.70
N ASP A 39 -25.76 -1.21 13.28
CA ASP A 39 -26.05 -0.72 14.62
C ASP A 39 -27.49 -0.24 14.75
N LYS A 40 -28.00 0.55 13.79
CA LYS A 40 -29.39 1.01 13.75
C LYS A 40 -30.38 -0.14 13.62
N PHE A 41 -30.08 -1.15 12.83
CA PHE A 41 -30.93 -2.33 12.70
C PHE A 41 -30.92 -3.18 13.98
N TYR A 42 -29.75 -3.33 14.59
CA TYR A 42 -29.61 -4.05 15.83
C TYR A 42 -30.35 -3.37 16.97
N GLU A 43 -30.24 -2.05 17.12
CA GLU A 43 -31.01 -1.27 18.12
C GLU A 43 -32.52 -1.50 18.02
N LYS A 44 -33.03 -1.59 16.80
CA LYS A 44 -34.48 -1.72 16.54
C LYS A 44 -35.00 -3.15 16.67
N HIS A 45 -34.23 -4.13 16.21
CA HIS A 45 -34.70 -5.51 16.02
C HIS A 45 -33.95 -6.55 16.86
N GLY A 46 -32.77 -6.21 17.43
CA GLY A 46 -31.92 -7.13 18.17
C GLY A 46 -31.23 -8.19 17.31
N ILE A 47 -31.10 -7.92 15.99
CA ILE A 47 -30.49 -8.84 15.01
C ILE A 47 -29.23 -8.21 14.45
N ASP A 48 -28.12 -8.95 14.57
CA ASP A 48 -26.81 -8.58 14.01
C ASP A 48 -26.72 -9.06 12.54
N LEU A 49 -26.70 -8.12 11.60
CA LEU A 49 -26.61 -8.40 10.18
C LEU A 49 -25.20 -8.71 9.69
N SER A 50 -24.16 -8.46 10.49
CA SER A 50 -22.76 -8.66 10.10
C SER A 50 -22.41 -10.10 9.75
N LYS A 51 -23.19 -11.05 10.27
CA LYS A 51 -23.00 -12.49 10.08
C LYS A 51 -23.76 -13.06 8.87
N ASP A 52 -24.63 -12.28 8.25
CA ASP A 52 -25.40 -12.69 7.07
C ASP A 52 -24.74 -12.13 5.80
N ILE A 53 -24.09 -13.02 5.03
CA ILE A 53 -23.37 -12.68 3.79
C ILE A 53 -24.29 -11.97 2.80
N LYS A 54 -25.58 -12.42 2.67
CA LYS A 54 -26.52 -11.80 1.74
C LYS A 54 -26.93 -10.40 2.18
N ALA A 55 -27.12 -10.21 3.50
CA ALA A 55 -27.39 -8.89 4.04
C ALA A 55 -26.17 -7.97 3.84
N MET A 56 -24.95 -8.45 4.07
CA MET A 56 -23.74 -7.66 3.90
C MET A 56 -23.53 -7.16 2.47
N VAL A 57 -23.77 -7.98 1.45
CA VAL A 57 -23.69 -7.55 0.04
C VAL A 57 -24.67 -6.40 -0.23
N ARG A 58 -25.91 -6.51 0.25
CA ARG A 58 -26.93 -5.47 0.06
C ARG A 58 -26.64 -4.20 0.87
N LEU A 59 -26.03 -4.35 2.06
CA LEU A 59 -25.58 -3.23 2.88
C LEU A 59 -24.46 -2.45 2.20
N LYS A 60 -23.49 -3.14 1.57
CA LYS A 60 -22.40 -2.51 0.81
C LYS A 60 -22.96 -1.65 -0.35
N GLU A 61 -23.85 -2.21 -1.14
CA GLU A 61 -24.50 -1.46 -2.24
C GLU A 61 -25.30 -0.25 -1.73
N ALA A 62 -26.05 -0.44 -0.65
CA ALA A 62 -26.85 0.64 -0.06
C ALA A 62 -25.97 1.74 0.56
N ALA A 63 -24.83 1.39 1.14
CA ALA A 63 -23.88 2.35 1.70
C ALA A 63 -23.25 3.21 0.60
N GLU A 64 -22.80 2.60 -0.49
CA GLU A 64 -22.26 3.33 -1.63
C GLU A 64 -23.29 4.30 -2.24
N ILE A 65 -24.52 3.81 -2.48
CA ILE A 65 -25.62 4.67 -2.96
C ILE A 65 -25.89 5.82 -1.98
N CYS A 66 -25.91 5.54 -0.68
CA CYS A 66 -26.13 6.52 0.37
C CYS A 66 -25.02 7.59 0.38
N LYS A 67 -23.74 7.20 0.36
CA LYS A 67 -22.59 8.09 0.24
C LYS A 67 -22.71 9.03 -0.95
N VAL A 68 -22.98 8.49 -2.14
CA VAL A 68 -23.15 9.27 -3.37
C VAL A 68 -24.31 10.25 -3.25
N LYS A 69 -25.46 9.80 -2.70
CA LYS A 69 -26.65 10.68 -2.54
C LYS A 69 -26.40 11.79 -1.54
N LEU A 70 -25.74 11.52 -0.40
CA LEU A 70 -25.42 12.52 0.62
C LEU A 70 -24.37 13.53 0.17
N SER A 71 -23.62 13.25 -0.88
CA SER A 71 -22.73 14.26 -1.52
C SER A 71 -23.53 15.39 -2.19
N SER A 72 -24.79 15.12 -2.61
CA SER A 72 -25.63 16.09 -3.31
C SER A 72 -26.86 16.53 -2.53
N PHE A 73 -27.41 15.67 -1.67
CA PHE A 73 -28.63 15.91 -0.90
C PHE A 73 -28.32 16.01 0.59
N GLU A 74 -29.16 16.73 1.33
CA GLU A 74 -29.02 16.88 2.79
C GLU A 74 -29.45 15.64 3.57
N GLU A 75 -30.32 14.83 2.98
CA GLU A 75 -30.85 13.60 3.57
C GLU A 75 -30.99 12.50 2.51
N HIS A 76 -30.87 11.25 2.94
CA HIS A 76 -31.16 10.08 2.12
C HIS A 76 -31.98 9.05 2.91
N LYS A 77 -33.02 8.52 2.28
CA LYS A 77 -33.82 7.43 2.82
C LYS A 77 -33.26 6.08 2.37
N VAL A 78 -32.76 5.31 3.33
CA VAL A 78 -32.29 3.94 3.11
C VAL A 78 -33.46 2.98 3.27
N VAL A 79 -33.73 2.16 2.23
CA VAL A 79 -34.80 1.16 2.24
C VAL A 79 -34.27 -0.16 1.71
N LEU A 80 -34.18 -1.15 2.60
CA LEU A 80 -33.77 -2.52 2.25
C LEU A 80 -34.88 -3.50 2.69
N PRO A 81 -35.83 -3.84 1.78
CA PRO A 81 -36.89 -4.78 2.09
C PRO A 81 -36.34 -6.20 2.27
N PHE A 82 -36.89 -6.96 3.21
CA PHE A 82 -36.53 -8.36 3.44
C PHE A 82 -35.03 -8.56 3.72
N ILE A 83 -34.44 -7.71 4.57
CA ILE A 83 -32.99 -7.79 4.88
C ILE A 83 -32.70 -8.89 5.92
N ALA A 84 -33.66 -9.23 6.76
CA ALA A 84 -33.59 -10.30 7.75
C ALA A 84 -34.94 -10.95 7.98
N ASN A 85 -34.97 -12.06 8.72
CA ASN A 85 -36.19 -12.72 9.19
C ASN A 85 -36.13 -12.86 10.69
N LYS A 86 -37.29 -12.64 11.35
CA LYS A 86 -37.48 -12.93 12.77
C LYS A 86 -38.79 -13.69 12.95
N ASP A 87 -38.74 -14.85 13.58
CA ASP A 87 -39.91 -15.72 13.83
C ASP A 87 -40.73 -16.03 12.54
N ASN A 88 -40.04 -16.24 11.41
CA ASN A 88 -40.58 -16.40 10.06
C ASN A 88 -41.23 -15.14 9.46
N GLU A 89 -41.16 -13.99 10.10
CA GLU A 89 -41.60 -12.75 9.56
C GLU A 89 -40.45 -11.98 8.89
N PRO A 90 -40.59 -11.51 7.66
CA PRO A 90 -39.58 -10.75 6.96
C PRO A 90 -39.48 -9.34 7.54
N LEU A 91 -38.26 -8.89 7.82
CA LEU A 91 -37.96 -7.56 8.33
C LEU A 91 -37.33 -6.69 7.23
N ALA A 92 -37.72 -5.43 7.19
CA ALA A 92 -37.13 -4.41 6.34
C ALA A 92 -36.29 -3.44 7.17
N MET A 93 -35.19 -2.98 6.60
CA MET A 93 -34.48 -1.82 7.11
C MET A 93 -35.03 -0.57 6.43
N GLU A 94 -35.47 0.39 7.23
CA GLU A 94 -36.00 1.66 6.73
C GLU A 94 -35.68 2.76 7.76
N PHE A 95 -34.90 3.75 7.32
CA PHE A 95 -34.60 4.97 8.08
C PHE A 95 -34.09 6.08 7.14
N VAL A 96 -34.02 7.29 7.68
CA VAL A 96 -33.41 8.45 7.00
C VAL A 96 -32.10 8.76 7.72
N ILE A 97 -31.06 9.06 6.94
CA ILE A 97 -29.80 9.55 7.42
C ILE A 97 -29.53 10.92 6.81
N SER A 98 -29.10 11.86 7.62
CA SER A 98 -28.69 13.18 7.18
C SER A 98 -27.23 13.22 6.74
N ARG A 99 -26.87 14.22 5.91
CA ARG A 99 -25.49 14.51 5.55
C ARG A 99 -24.64 14.80 6.78
N ILE A 100 -25.18 15.50 7.77
CA ILE A 100 -24.46 15.83 9.00
C ILE A 100 -24.07 14.56 9.76
N GLU A 101 -24.98 13.62 9.94
CA GLU A 101 -24.70 12.34 10.57
C GLU A 101 -23.62 11.57 9.81
N PHE A 102 -23.69 11.54 8.49
CA PHE A 102 -22.67 10.90 7.65
C PHE A 102 -21.31 11.58 7.79
N GLU A 103 -21.25 12.90 7.73
CA GLU A 103 -20.02 13.68 7.86
C GLU A 103 -19.38 13.49 9.26
N GLU A 104 -20.18 13.35 10.29
CA GLU A 104 -19.71 13.00 11.66
C GLU A 104 -19.09 11.60 11.69
N LEU A 105 -19.70 10.61 11.04
CA LEU A 105 -19.18 9.23 10.97
C LEU A 105 -17.81 9.13 10.32
N ILE A 106 -17.51 9.98 9.33
CA ILE A 106 -16.25 9.94 8.57
C ILE A 106 -15.23 11.00 8.99
N SER A 107 -15.58 11.84 9.98
CA SER A 107 -14.76 13.00 10.37
C SER A 107 -13.34 12.62 10.82
N ASP A 108 -13.18 11.49 11.52
CA ASP A 108 -11.89 10.94 11.93
C ASP A 108 -11.01 10.54 10.74
N LEU A 109 -11.60 9.94 9.71
CA LEU A 109 -10.91 9.57 8.47
C LEU A 109 -10.46 10.81 7.69
N ILE A 110 -11.30 11.85 7.64
CA ILE A 110 -10.95 13.11 6.98
C ILE A 110 -9.82 13.82 7.72
N GLU A 111 -9.88 13.90 9.06
CA GLU A 111 -8.82 14.54 9.85
C GLU A 111 -7.49 13.77 9.72
N SER A 112 -7.51 12.44 9.58
CA SER A 112 -6.30 11.64 9.38
C SER A 112 -5.53 12.02 8.10
N THR A 113 -6.19 12.60 7.08
CA THR A 113 -5.55 13.05 5.84
C THR A 113 -4.59 14.22 6.05
N ARG A 114 -4.72 14.95 7.16
CA ARG A 114 -3.84 16.07 7.53
C ARG A 114 -2.37 15.64 7.56
N ALA A 115 -2.08 14.44 8.06
CA ALA A 115 -0.71 13.94 8.13
C ALA A 115 -0.02 13.86 6.76
N GLN A 116 -0.75 13.45 5.70
CA GLN A 116 -0.22 13.39 4.33
C GLN A 116 0.02 14.80 3.77
N ILE A 117 -0.88 15.75 4.05
CA ILE A 117 -0.71 17.15 3.66
C ILE A 117 0.55 17.75 4.31
N GLU A 118 0.71 17.56 5.62
CA GLU A 118 1.88 18.04 6.36
C GLU A 118 3.18 17.38 5.86
N THR A 119 3.13 16.10 5.53
CA THR A 119 4.26 15.36 4.95
C THR A 119 4.69 15.97 3.61
N VAL A 120 3.75 16.22 2.70
CA VAL A 120 4.04 16.80 1.38
C VAL A 120 4.60 18.22 1.51
N LEU A 121 4.04 19.05 2.37
CA LEU A 121 4.56 20.39 2.64
C LEU A 121 5.97 20.37 3.22
N LYS A 122 6.22 19.47 4.17
CA LYS A 122 7.55 19.29 4.77
C LYS A 122 8.57 18.83 3.74
N ASP A 123 8.22 17.82 2.93
CA ASP A 123 9.13 17.23 1.95
C ASP A 123 9.45 18.18 0.80
N SER A 124 8.49 18.99 0.37
CA SER A 124 8.70 20.04 -0.65
C SER A 124 9.47 21.25 -0.12
N GLY A 125 9.55 21.41 1.19
CA GLY A 125 10.11 22.61 1.83
C GLY A 125 9.25 23.87 1.67
N LEU A 126 8.04 23.73 1.16
CA LEU A 126 7.10 24.85 0.94
C LEU A 126 6.20 25.06 2.15
N LYS A 127 5.83 26.31 2.36
CA LYS A 127 4.83 26.68 3.36
C LYS A 127 3.44 26.66 2.73
N ILE A 128 2.43 26.48 3.57
CA ILE A 128 1.03 26.39 3.15
C ILE A 128 0.56 27.66 2.38
N GLU A 129 1.10 28.83 2.73
CA GLU A 129 0.78 30.09 2.08
C GLU A 129 1.27 30.16 0.63
N ALA A 130 2.31 29.37 0.29
CA ALA A 130 2.89 29.29 -1.04
C ALA A 130 2.04 28.46 -2.02
N ILE A 131 1.02 27.75 -1.53
CA ILE A 131 0.13 26.96 -2.39
C ILE A 131 -0.86 27.90 -3.07
N ASP A 132 -0.80 28.02 -4.38
CA ASP A 132 -1.70 28.90 -5.13
C ASP A 132 -3.08 28.28 -5.35
N THR A 133 -3.14 27.01 -5.68
CA THR A 133 -4.37 26.33 -6.08
C THR A 133 -4.43 24.93 -5.50
N ILE A 134 -5.62 24.51 -5.07
CA ILE A 134 -5.92 23.17 -4.59
C ILE A 134 -6.86 22.54 -5.60
N LEU A 135 -6.42 21.45 -6.23
CA LEU A 135 -7.21 20.71 -7.20
C LEU A 135 -7.77 19.43 -6.55
N LEU A 136 -9.05 19.17 -6.79
CA LEU A 136 -9.75 18.00 -6.30
C LEU A 136 -9.92 16.98 -7.41
N VAL A 137 -9.46 15.74 -7.18
CA VAL A 137 -9.53 14.61 -8.11
C VAL A 137 -10.12 13.39 -7.40
N GLY A 138 -10.93 12.60 -8.12
CA GLY A 138 -11.58 11.41 -7.63
C GLY A 138 -12.95 11.65 -7.00
N GLY A 139 -13.85 10.66 -7.12
CA GLY A 139 -15.26 10.77 -6.72
C GLY A 139 -15.49 11.10 -5.26
N SER A 140 -14.62 10.63 -4.35
CA SER A 140 -14.70 10.92 -2.91
C SER A 140 -14.58 12.42 -2.60
N THR A 141 -13.89 13.21 -3.43
CA THR A 141 -13.74 14.67 -3.24
C THR A 141 -15.03 15.45 -3.49
N ARG A 142 -16.09 14.80 -3.97
CA ARG A 142 -17.42 15.39 -4.09
C ARG A 142 -18.12 15.59 -2.74
N ILE A 143 -17.67 14.86 -1.69
CA ILE A 143 -18.27 14.94 -0.35
C ILE A 143 -17.95 16.32 0.26
N PRO A 144 -18.97 17.09 0.71
CA PRO A 144 -18.79 18.47 1.13
C PRO A 144 -17.80 18.68 2.28
N ILE A 145 -17.75 17.76 3.26
CA ILE A 145 -16.82 17.85 4.39
C ILE A 145 -15.35 17.91 3.92
N ILE A 146 -14.98 17.24 2.81
CA ILE A 146 -13.61 17.26 2.27
C ILE A 146 -13.24 18.67 1.78
N LYS A 147 -14.15 19.31 1.05
CA LYS A 147 -13.96 20.70 0.59
C LYS A 147 -13.83 21.66 1.76
N ASN A 148 -14.72 21.53 2.75
CA ASN A 148 -14.73 22.35 3.95
C ASN A 148 -13.46 22.16 4.80
N PHE A 149 -12.99 20.93 4.91
CA PHE A 149 -11.74 20.60 5.61
C PHE A 149 -10.54 21.25 4.93
N LEU A 150 -10.40 21.10 3.62
CA LEU A 150 -9.30 21.69 2.86
C LEU A 150 -9.34 23.23 2.86
N GLU A 151 -10.55 23.83 2.75
CA GLU A 151 -10.70 25.27 2.86
C GLU A 151 -10.21 25.79 4.23
N LYS A 152 -10.50 25.06 5.32
CA LYS A 152 -9.99 25.39 6.66
C LYS A 152 -8.48 25.21 6.80
N VAL A 153 -7.91 24.16 6.17
CA VAL A 153 -6.48 23.87 6.26
C VAL A 153 -5.65 24.89 5.49
N PHE A 154 -6.09 25.28 4.30
CA PHE A 154 -5.31 26.12 3.38
C PHE A 154 -5.75 27.60 3.37
N ASP A 155 -6.85 27.93 4.03
CA ASP A 155 -7.52 29.26 3.92
C ASP A 155 -7.80 29.64 2.45
N LYS A 156 -8.04 28.65 1.59
CA LYS A 156 -8.28 28.79 0.15
C LYS A 156 -9.33 27.78 -0.29
N LYS A 157 -10.23 28.21 -1.20
CA LYS A 157 -11.25 27.32 -1.75
C LYS A 157 -10.66 26.30 -2.72
N PRO A 158 -10.85 25.00 -2.48
CA PRO A 158 -10.47 23.99 -3.45
C PRO A 158 -11.25 24.13 -4.76
N GLN A 159 -10.60 23.82 -5.88
CA GLN A 159 -11.17 23.93 -7.21
C GLN A 159 -11.37 22.55 -7.84
N SER A 160 -12.46 22.40 -8.60
CA SER A 160 -12.71 21.26 -9.48
C SER A 160 -12.83 21.80 -10.90
N LEU A 161 -11.70 21.99 -11.57
CA LEU A 161 -11.66 22.56 -12.93
C LEU A 161 -12.11 21.57 -13.99
N VAL A 162 -11.98 20.27 -13.68
CA VAL A 162 -12.40 19.14 -14.51
C VAL A 162 -13.31 18.27 -13.66
N ASP A 163 -14.15 17.44 -14.28
CA ASP A 163 -14.92 16.43 -13.56
C ASP A 163 -13.97 15.51 -12.79
N PRO A 164 -14.08 15.44 -11.44
CA PRO A 164 -13.16 14.63 -10.63
C PRO A 164 -13.10 13.16 -11.01
N ASP A 165 -14.17 12.59 -11.58
CA ASP A 165 -14.24 11.19 -12.00
C ASP A 165 -13.52 10.97 -13.34
N LEU A 166 -13.38 12.01 -14.17
CA LEU A 166 -12.74 11.96 -15.49
C LEU A 166 -11.31 12.49 -15.50
N ALA A 167 -10.87 13.19 -14.47
CA ALA A 167 -9.59 13.89 -14.46
C ALA A 167 -8.41 12.93 -14.74
N VAL A 168 -8.41 11.73 -14.15
CA VAL A 168 -7.32 10.75 -14.32
C VAL A 168 -7.28 10.24 -15.76
N VAL A 169 -8.42 9.83 -16.33
CA VAL A 169 -8.47 9.29 -17.70
C VAL A 169 -8.13 10.37 -18.73
N MET A 170 -8.54 11.62 -18.49
CA MET A 170 -8.16 12.75 -19.36
C MET A 170 -6.66 13.03 -19.29
N GLY A 171 -6.07 12.99 -18.08
CA GLY A 171 -4.63 13.12 -17.91
C GLY A 171 -3.85 12.00 -18.61
N ALA A 172 -4.31 10.76 -18.49
CA ALA A 172 -3.72 9.62 -19.18
C ALA A 172 -3.80 9.76 -20.72
N ALA A 173 -4.92 10.26 -21.26
CA ALA A 173 -5.08 10.51 -22.69
C ALA A 173 -4.12 11.61 -23.18
N ILE A 174 -3.94 12.69 -22.42
CA ILE A 174 -2.98 13.76 -22.72
C ILE A 174 -1.56 13.21 -22.72
N GLN A 175 -1.20 12.43 -21.70
CA GLN A 175 0.13 11.82 -21.60
C GLN A 175 0.41 10.87 -22.77
N SER A 176 -0.58 10.07 -23.20
CA SER A 176 -0.48 9.22 -24.39
C SER A 176 -0.23 10.04 -25.66
N ALA A 177 -0.92 11.16 -25.83
CA ALA A 177 -0.76 12.04 -26.98
C ALA A 177 0.62 12.72 -26.99
N ILE A 178 1.17 13.07 -25.82
CA ILE A 178 2.55 13.58 -25.68
C ILE A 178 3.56 12.50 -26.12
N LEU A 179 3.41 11.27 -25.60
CA LEU A 179 4.32 10.16 -25.90
C LEU A 179 4.29 9.74 -27.37
N ASN A 180 3.14 9.90 -28.04
CA ASN A 180 2.97 9.60 -29.46
C ASN A 180 3.33 10.79 -30.38
N GLU A 181 3.82 11.91 -29.85
CA GLU A 181 4.13 13.12 -30.60
C GLU A 181 2.92 13.67 -31.42
N GLU A 182 1.69 13.42 -30.92
CA GLU A 182 0.45 13.86 -31.59
C GLU A 182 0.09 15.31 -31.25
N LEU A 183 0.69 15.88 -30.21
CA LEU A 183 0.51 17.28 -29.83
C LEU A 183 1.49 18.16 -30.61
N SER A 184 1.00 19.32 -31.10
CA SER A 184 1.84 20.26 -31.83
C SER A 184 2.95 20.82 -30.94
N SER A 185 4.09 21.18 -31.54
CA SER A 185 5.27 21.76 -30.88
C SER A 185 5.01 23.09 -30.11
N GLU A 186 3.81 23.64 -30.21
CA GLU A 186 3.40 24.82 -29.42
C GLU A 186 2.91 24.47 -28.01
N THR A 187 2.76 23.17 -27.71
CA THR A 187 2.32 22.65 -26.40
C THR A 187 3.36 21.68 -25.82
N ASP A 188 4.64 22.07 -25.83
CA ASP A 188 5.71 21.31 -25.18
C ASP A 188 5.48 21.33 -23.64
N ILE A 189 4.66 20.40 -23.16
CA ILE A 189 4.50 20.14 -21.73
C ILE A 189 5.49 19.05 -21.34
N LEU A 190 6.48 19.39 -20.53
CA LEU A 190 7.38 18.44 -19.92
C LEU A 190 6.85 18.10 -18.53
N ILE A 191 6.55 16.82 -18.31
CA ILE A 191 6.15 16.31 -16.98
C ILE A 191 7.36 15.61 -16.39
N THR A 192 7.80 16.07 -15.21
CA THR A 192 8.79 15.36 -14.41
C THR A 192 8.10 14.79 -13.18
N ASP A 193 8.38 13.53 -12.88
CA ASP A 193 7.82 12.81 -11.75
C ASP A 193 8.90 12.50 -10.71
N VAL A 194 8.50 11.96 -9.55
CA VAL A 194 9.39 11.63 -8.45
C VAL A 194 9.20 10.17 -8.02
N CYS A 195 10.25 9.58 -7.49
CA CYS A 195 10.15 8.29 -6.80
C CYS A 195 9.31 8.47 -5.54
N PRO A 196 8.12 7.83 -5.43
CA PRO A 196 7.20 8.07 -4.31
C PRO A 196 7.68 7.45 -3.00
N TYR A 197 8.71 6.61 -3.06
CA TYR A 197 9.17 5.80 -1.94
C TYR A 197 10.66 6.00 -1.65
N THR A 198 11.03 5.86 -0.38
CA THR A 198 12.42 5.68 0.02
C THR A 198 12.82 4.23 -0.24
N LEU A 199 13.91 4.04 -1.01
CA LEU A 199 14.41 2.73 -1.44
C LEU A 199 15.83 2.51 -0.92
N GLY A 200 16.10 1.30 -0.46
CA GLY A 200 17.41 0.97 0.10
C GLY A 200 17.56 -0.53 0.35
N ILE A 201 18.63 -0.88 1.06
CA ILE A 201 18.97 -2.27 1.38
C ILE A 201 19.18 -2.48 2.88
N GLU A 202 19.06 -3.72 3.32
CA GLU A 202 19.52 -4.16 4.65
C GLU A 202 21.04 -4.20 4.69
N VAL A 203 21.61 -3.69 5.79
CA VAL A 203 23.04 -3.72 6.02
C VAL A 203 23.34 -4.10 7.47
N LEU A 204 24.56 -4.64 7.71
CA LEU A 204 25.15 -4.69 9.02
C LEU A 204 25.90 -3.37 9.25
N ASP A 205 25.37 -2.53 10.13
CA ASP A 205 26.02 -1.28 10.53
C ASP A 205 26.87 -1.45 11.79
N PHE A 206 27.78 -0.50 12.08
CA PHE A 206 28.63 -0.51 13.27
C PHE A 206 28.48 0.83 14.00
N ILE A 207 27.86 0.81 15.17
CA ILE A 207 27.74 1.99 16.03
C ILE A 207 28.76 1.84 17.19
N ASN A 208 29.74 2.72 17.24
CA ASN A 208 30.83 2.65 18.22
C ASN A 208 31.56 1.29 18.23
N GLY A 209 31.71 0.63 17.07
CA GLY A 209 32.32 -0.68 16.93
C GLY A 209 31.43 -1.87 17.32
N ILE A 210 30.20 -1.64 17.70
CA ILE A 210 29.22 -2.69 18.00
C ILE A 210 28.41 -2.96 16.73
N PRO A 211 28.32 -4.21 16.26
CA PRO A 211 27.52 -4.56 15.09
C PRO A 211 26.03 -4.37 15.38
N VAL A 212 25.35 -3.68 14.49
CA VAL A 212 23.90 -3.44 14.52
C VAL A 212 23.30 -4.08 13.27
N PRO A 213 22.74 -5.29 13.37
CA PRO A 213 22.06 -5.93 12.27
C PRO A 213 20.72 -5.23 11.97
N ASP A 214 20.10 -5.60 10.85
CA ASP A 214 18.79 -5.07 10.45
C ASP A 214 18.76 -3.54 10.27
N SER A 215 19.92 -2.95 9.93
CA SER A 215 20.01 -1.52 9.65
C SER A 215 19.59 -1.24 8.21
N TYR A 216 18.81 -0.16 7.99
CA TYR A 216 18.37 0.24 6.67
C TYR A 216 19.27 1.31 6.07
N SER A 217 19.92 0.99 4.96
CA SER A 217 20.76 1.92 4.21
C SER A 217 19.97 2.46 3.02
N VAL A 218 19.60 3.73 3.08
CA VAL A 218 18.84 4.42 2.02
C VAL A 218 19.75 4.73 0.83
N ILE A 219 19.31 4.39 -0.38
CA ILE A 219 20.02 4.66 -1.65
C ILE A 219 19.26 5.71 -2.47
N ILE A 220 17.93 5.59 -2.61
CA ILE A 220 17.08 6.61 -3.23
C ILE A 220 16.11 7.12 -2.17
N ASN A 221 16.11 8.43 -1.93
CA ASN A 221 15.11 9.04 -1.06
C ASN A 221 13.78 9.21 -1.81
N ARG A 222 12.67 9.11 -1.11
CA ARG A 222 11.39 9.53 -1.66
C ARG A 222 11.45 10.96 -2.18
N ASN A 223 10.61 11.28 -3.14
CA ASN A 223 10.56 12.57 -3.82
C ASN A 223 11.86 12.91 -4.60
N THR A 224 12.72 11.92 -4.89
CA THR A 224 13.82 12.12 -5.85
C THR A 224 13.25 12.09 -7.26
N THR A 225 13.53 13.13 -8.06
CA THR A 225 13.10 13.22 -9.47
C THR A 225 13.55 12.00 -10.27
N ILE A 226 12.67 11.44 -11.08
CA ILE A 226 12.94 10.28 -11.95
C ILE A 226 12.98 10.68 -13.43
N PRO A 227 13.74 9.95 -14.27
CA PRO A 227 14.52 8.76 -13.95
C PRO A 227 15.77 9.09 -13.10
N VAL A 228 16.14 8.17 -12.21
CA VAL A 228 17.29 8.37 -11.31
C VAL A 228 18.15 7.14 -11.21
N MET A 229 19.47 7.36 -11.13
CA MET A 229 20.45 6.35 -10.80
C MET A 229 21.28 6.79 -9.59
N LYS A 230 21.33 5.95 -8.57
CA LYS A 230 22.15 6.15 -7.36
C LYS A 230 22.96 4.91 -7.08
N GLU A 231 24.18 5.10 -6.56
CA GLU A 231 25.03 3.99 -6.16
C GLU A 231 25.67 4.25 -4.78
N GLN A 232 25.90 3.16 -4.05
CA GLN A 232 26.60 3.19 -2.77
C GLN A 232 27.55 2.01 -2.68
N VAL A 233 28.69 2.21 -2.02
CA VAL A 233 29.72 1.19 -1.85
C VAL A 233 29.70 0.68 -0.42
N TYR A 234 29.60 -0.61 -0.29
CA TYR A 234 29.65 -1.37 0.97
C TYR A 234 30.91 -2.23 1.01
N CYS A 235 31.15 -2.88 2.13
CA CYS A 235 32.28 -3.81 2.29
C CYS A 235 31.78 -5.10 2.97
N THR A 236 32.58 -6.16 2.82
CA THR A 236 32.36 -7.43 3.51
C THR A 236 32.35 -7.25 5.03
N ALA A 237 31.41 -7.89 5.72
CA ALA A 237 31.20 -7.79 7.15
C ALA A 237 32.07 -8.79 7.95
N TYR A 238 32.46 -9.92 7.33
CA TYR A 238 33.13 -11.04 7.97
C TYR A 238 34.36 -11.49 7.19
N ASP A 239 35.35 -12.07 7.90
CA ASP A 239 36.52 -12.70 7.30
C ASP A 239 36.07 -13.88 6.41
N GLY A 240 36.63 -13.95 5.19
CA GLY A 240 36.29 -15.05 4.26
C GLY A 240 34.87 -15.04 3.69
N GLN A 241 34.17 -13.92 3.77
CA GLN A 241 32.80 -13.80 3.21
C GLN A 241 32.84 -13.96 1.70
N SER A 242 32.33 -15.07 1.19
CA SER A 242 32.33 -15.44 -0.25
C SER A 242 31.02 -15.12 -0.97
N GLN A 243 29.96 -14.78 -0.23
CA GLN A 243 28.64 -14.43 -0.76
C GLN A 243 27.92 -13.43 0.13
N VAL A 244 26.96 -12.71 -0.41
CA VAL A 244 26.08 -11.79 0.31
C VAL A 244 24.69 -11.79 -0.31
N GLU A 245 23.68 -11.86 0.51
CA GLU A 245 22.30 -11.62 0.12
C GLU A 245 22.02 -10.13 0.14
N ILE A 246 21.52 -9.59 -0.97
CA ILE A 246 21.08 -8.21 -1.09
C ILE A 246 19.56 -8.20 -0.98
N LYS A 247 19.04 -7.68 0.13
CA LYS A 247 17.61 -7.51 0.36
C LYS A 247 17.21 -6.07 0.12
N VAL A 248 16.28 -5.86 -0.78
CA VAL A 248 15.81 -4.54 -1.24
C VAL A 248 14.51 -4.20 -0.52
N TYR A 249 14.48 -3.04 0.12
CA TYR A 249 13.32 -2.59 0.90
C TYR A 249 12.82 -1.23 0.46
N GLN A 250 11.53 -1.02 0.72
CA GLN A 250 10.80 0.24 0.53
C GLN A 250 10.22 0.71 1.86
N GLY A 251 10.53 1.95 2.26
CA GLY A 251 9.95 2.56 3.46
C GLY A 251 10.90 3.54 4.14
N ASP A 252 10.45 4.15 5.23
CA ASP A 252 11.14 5.23 5.95
C ASP A 252 11.63 4.84 7.34
N TYR A 253 11.46 3.59 7.76
CA TYR A 253 11.94 3.12 9.06
C TYR A 253 13.44 2.84 9.03
N LYS A 254 14.11 3.10 10.15
CA LYS A 254 15.56 2.85 10.32
C LYS A 254 15.94 1.37 10.36
N LYS A 255 15.00 0.51 10.77
CA LYS A 255 15.16 -0.93 10.72
C LYS A 255 14.64 -1.47 9.39
N ALA A 256 15.44 -2.28 8.71
CA ALA A 256 15.08 -2.85 7.42
C ALA A 256 13.83 -3.71 7.52
N SER A 257 13.72 -4.58 8.53
CA SER A 257 12.57 -5.46 8.78
C SER A 257 11.24 -4.75 9.03
N MET A 258 11.26 -3.46 9.37
CA MET A 258 10.05 -2.65 9.53
C MET A 258 9.56 -2.01 8.22
N ASN A 259 10.33 -2.16 7.15
CA ASN A 259 10.01 -1.68 5.82
C ASN A 259 9.48 -2.83 4.96
N ASN A 260 8.84 -2.51 3.83
CA ASN A 260 8.33 -3.51 2.90
C ASN A 260 9.48 -4.13 2.09
N LEU A 261 9.64 -5.46 2.17
CA LEU A 261 10.61 -6.19 1.36
C LEU A 261 10.09 -6.28 -0.09
N LEU A 262 10.84 -5.71 -1.03
CA LEU A 262 10.51 -5.75 -2.45
C LEU A 262 11.10 -6.96 -3.18
N GLY A 263 12.21 -7.48 -2.69
CA GLY A 263 12.87 -8.64 -3.27
C GLY A 263 14.29 -8.81 -2.75
N ASN A 264 14.89 -9.95 -3.05
CA ASN A 264 16.26 -10.29 -2.67
C ASN A 264 16.99 -11.01 -3.81
N PHE A 265 18.31 -10.99 -3.77
CA PHE A 265 19.15 -11.75 -4.67
C PHE A 265 20.54 -12.00 -4.06
N MET A 266 21.19 -13.07 -4.52
CA MET A 266 22.49 -13.48 -4.01
C MET A 266 23.62 -13.00 -4.92
N LEU A 267 24.63 -12.33 -4.34
CA LEU A 267 25.91 -12.05 -4.99
C LEU A 267 26.93 -13.05 -4.47
N SER A 268 27.43 -13.91 -5.34
CA SER A 268 28.39 -14.97 -5.06
C SER A 268 29.77 -14.66 -5.64
N ASP A 269 30.74 -15.55 -5.35
CA ASP A 269 32.11 -15.45 -5.85
C ASP A 269 32.87 -14.18 -5.40
N ILE A 270 32.58 -13.72 -4.19
CA ILE A 270 33.36 -12.68 -3.53
C ILE A 270 34.70 -13.30 -3.11
N PRO A 271 35.86 -12.68 -3.44
CA PRO A 271 37.17 -13.19 -3.02
C PRO A 271 37.28 -13.31 -1.50
N GLU A 272 37.85 -14.39 -1.01
CA GLU A 272 38.14 -14.56 0.41
C GLU A 272 39.18 -13.53 0.87
N ALA A 273 38.78 -12.69 1.80
CA ALA A 273 39.61 -11.62 2.35
C ALA A 273 39.19 -11.29 3.80
N PRO A 274 39.99 -10.57 4.55
CA PRO A 274 39.58 -10.04 5.86
C PRO A 274 38.36 -9.12 5.73
N ALA A 275 37.54 -9.05 6.78
CA ALA A 275 36.40 -8.16 6.89
C ALA A 275 36.74 -6.71 6.48
N GLY A 276 35.88 -6.05 5.78
CA GLY A 276 36.05 -4.68 5.29
C GLY A 276 36.97 -4.54 4.06
N LYS A 277 37.54 -5.60 3.55
CA LYS A 277 38.54 -5.55 2.46
C LYS A 277 37.87 -5.52 1.08
N GLU A 278 36.93 -6.43 0.84
CA GLU A 278 36.25 -6.50 -0.43
C GLU A 278 35.12 -5.46 -0.47
N LYS A 279 35.06 -4.75 -1.60
CA LYS A 279 34.11 -3.67 -1.80
C LYS A 279 33.01 -4.12 -2.78
N ILE A 280 31.78 -3.90 -2.40
CA ILE A 280 30.58 -4.23 -3.16
C ILE A 280 29.86 -2.93 -3.45
N LYS A 281 29.74 -2.60 -4.73
CA LYS A 281 28.95 -1.46 -5.19
C LYS A 281 27.52 -1.93 -5.48
N VAL A 282 26.55 -1.29 -4.83
CA VAL A 282 25.13 -1.50 -5.10
C VAL A 282 24.60 -0.28 -5.83
N LYS A 283 24.00 -0.49 -6.99
CA LYS A 283 23.45 0.54 -7.87
C LYS A 283 21.96 0.33 -8.03
N PHE A 284 21.18 1.38 -7.79
CA PHE A 284 19.75 1.46 -8.02
C PHE A 284 19.48 2.34 -9.26
N THR A 285 18.74 1.83 -10.21
CA THR A 285 18.23 2.57 -11.36
C THR A 285 16.71 2.51 -11.33
N TYR A 286 16.07 3.66 -11.16
CA TYR A 286 14.61 3.78 -11.11
C TYR A 286 14.14 4.57 -12.32
N ASP A 287 13.32 3.97 -13.18
CA ASP A 287 12.89 4.56 -14.44
C ASP A 287 11.53 5.30 -14.31
N VAL A 288 11.09 5.92 -15.42
CA VAL A 288 9.82 6.65 -15.51
C VAL A 288 8.58 5.75 -15.42
N ASN A 289 8.75 4.45 -15.58
CA ASN A 289 7.66 3.47 -15.49
C ASN A 289 7.51 2.87 -14.09
N GLY A 290 8.35 3.31 -13.14
CA GLY A 290 8.35 2.75 -11.79
C GLY A 290 9.09 1.43 -11.67
N ILE A 291 9.94 1.09 -12.65
CA ILE A 291 10.75 -0.12 -12.61
C ILE A 291 12.06 0.17 -11.87
N LEU A 292 12.31 -0.56 -10.82
CA LEU A 292 13.55 -0.53 -10.06
C LEU A 292 14.47 -1.67 -10.50
N GLN A 293 15.62 -1.33 -11.06
CA GLN A 293 16.71 -2.27 -11.32
C GLN A 293 17.78 -2.09 -10.25
N VAL A 294 18.14 -3.18 -9.58
CA VAL A 294 19.20 -3.21 -8.57
C VAL A 294 20.32 -4.12 -9.05
N GLU A 295 21.52 -3.57 -9.11
CA GLU A 295 22.75 -4.28 -9.49
C GLU A 295 23.75 -4.21 -8.34
N ALA A 296 24.31 -5.35 -7.97
CA ALA A 296 25.43 -5.43 -7.03
C ALA A 296 26.68 -5.95 -7.75
N VAL A 297 27.81 -5.27 -7.56
CA VAL A 297 29.08 -5.58 -8.24
C VAL A 297 30.22 -5.66 -7.23
N VAL A 298 30.98 -6.76 -7.26
CA VAL A 298 32.26 -6.86 -6.54
C VAL A 298 33.33 -6.07 -7.31
N LEU A 299 33.82 -4.96 -6.74
CA LEU A 299 34.68 -4.01 -7.45
C LEU A 299 36.02 -4.60 -7.92
N ASN A 300 36.58 -5.57 -7.18
CA ASN A 300 37.84 -6.18 -7.52
C ASN A 300 37.77 -7.18 -8.68
N THR A 301 36.65 -7.88 -8.84
CA THR A 301 36.51 -8.95 -9.82
C THR A 301 35.55 -8.62 -10.97
N GLY A 302 34.69 -7.61 -10.78
CA GLY A 302 33.61 -7.28 -11.73
C GLY A 302 32.44 -8.29 -11.71
N LYS A 303 32.45 -9.27 -10.79
CA LYS A 303 31.32 -10.18 -10.62
C LYS A 303 30.10 -9.39 -10.19
N ASN A 304 28.96 -9.65 -10.82
CA ASN A 304 27.70 -8.96 -10.56
C ASN A 304 26.52 -9.90 -10.43
N ALA A 305 25.49 -9.40 -9.78
CA ALA A 305 24.14 -9.96 -9.76
C ALA A 305 23.14 -8.81 -9.85
N THR A 306 21.98 -9.07 -10.43
CA THR A 306 20.97 -8.05 -10.69
C THR A 306 19.57 -8.60 -10.43
N ILE A 307 18.69 -7.74 -9.90
CA ILE A 307 17.25 -7.99 -9.82
C ILE A 307 16.51 -6.81 -10.46
N THR A 308 15.38 -7.11 -11.10
CA THR A 308 14.43 -6.10 -11.61
C THR A 308 13.14 -6.23 -10.84
N ILE A 309 12.63 -5.12 -10.31
CA ILE A 309 11.45 -5.06 -9.45
C ILE A 309 10.49 -4.03 -10.04
N GLU A 310 9.26 -4.41 -10.26
CA GLU A 310 8.17 -3.49 -10.59
C GLU A 310 7.60 -2.90 -9.30
N THR A 311 7.93 -1.65 -8.99
CA THR A 311 7.50 -1.01 -7.73
C THR A 311 6.10 -0.40 -7.82
N THR A 312 5.57 -0.24 -9.03
CA THR A 312 4.21 0.26 -9.31
C THR A 312 3.18 -0.85 -9.46
N GLY A 313 3.61 -2.10 -9.46
CA GLY A 313 2.69 -3.23 -9.39
C GLY A 313 1.90 -3.10 -8.10
N VAL A 314 0.59 -2.84 -8.21
CA VAL A 314 -0.34 -3.22 -7.17
C VAL A 314 -0.06 -4.71 -6.98
N GLU A 315 0.54 -5.13 -5.85
CA GLU A 315 0.21 -6.45 -5.38
C GLU A 315 -1.32 -6.42 -5.32
N GLU A 316 -1.98 -7.09 -6.25
CA GLU A 316 -3.37 -7.45 -6.04
C GLU A 316 -3.37 -8.02 -4.63
N GLU A 317 -4.10 -7.38 -3.72
CA GLU A 317 -4.40 -7.99 -2.43
C GLU A 317 -5.11 -9.28 -2.79
N VAL A 318 -4.30 -10.33 -2.88
CA VAL A 318 -4.82 -11.67 -3.10
C VAL A 318 -5.63 -11.92 -1.86
N ASP A 319 -6.96 -11.99 -2.01
CA ASP A 319 -7.87 -12.32 -0.93
C ASP A 319 -7.50 -13.74 -0.44
N VAL A 320 -6.48 -13.77 0.43
CA VAL A 320 -5.94 -15.02 0.99
C VAL A 320 -7.00 -15.77 1.80
N ASP A 321 -8.08 -15.13 2.22
CA ASP A 321 -9.17 -15.79 2.95
C ASP A 321 -10.03 -16.66 2.02
N ASN A 322 -9.99 -16.41 0.71
CA ASN A 322 -10.70 -17.18 -0.29
C ASN A 322 -9.96 -18.48 -0.74
N TRP A 323 -8.80 -18.78 -0.17
CA TRP A 323 -7.98 -19.96 -0.54
C TRP A 323 -8.75 -21.28 -0.55
N LYS A 324 -9.81 -21.39 0.29
CA LYS A 324 -10.62 -22.62 0.41
C LYS A 324 -11.45 -22.94 -0.83
N SER A 325 -11.71 -21.95 -1.70
CA SER A 325 -12.51 -22.08 -2.92
C SER A 325 -11.71 -22.59 -4.12
N VAL A 326 -10.37 -22.53 -4.04
CA VAL A 326 -9.48 -22.91 -5.14
C VAL A 326 -9.47 -24.43 -5.34
N GLU A 327 -9.53 -24.88 -6.60
CA GLU A 327 -9.40 -26.29 -6.95
C GLU A 327 -7.98 -26.75 -6.60
N GLY A 328 -7.84 -27.83 -5.83
CA GLY A 328 -6.53 -28.29 -5.30
C GLY A 328 -6.24 -27.88 -3.84
N ALA A 329 -6.90 -26.86 -3.28
CA ALA A 329 -6.70 -26.41 -1.90
C ALA A 329 -7.02 -27.50 -0.84
N ARG A 330 -7.74 -28.57 -1.22
CA ARG A 330 -8.17 -29.64 -0.30
C ARG A 330 -7.03 -30.29 0.47
N LYS A 331 -5.88 -30.49 -0.18
CA LYS A 331 -4.72 -31.15 0.43
C LYS A 331 -4.13 -30.34 1.59
N TYR A 332 -4.15 -29.01 1.50
CA TYR A 332 -3.56 -28.11 2.49
C TYR A 332 -4.45 -27.84 3.71
N ARG A 333 -5.76 -28.14 3.64
CA ARG A 333 -6.75 -27.76 4.69
C ARG A 333 -6.43 -28.30 6.08
N ARG A 334 -5.79 -29.47 6.18
CA ARG A 334 -5.46 -30.04 7.49
C ARG A 334 -4.30 -29.29 8.14
N LEU A 335 -3.26 -29.00 7.36
CA LEU A 335 -2.10 -28.25 7.83
C LEU A 335 -2.50 -26.83 8.23
N VAL A 336 -3.18 -26.09 7.36
CA VAL A 336 -3.64 -24.74 7.65
C VAL A 336 -4.44 -24.69 8.97
N LYS A 337 -5.41 -25.58 9.17
CA LYS A 337 -6.17 -25.64 10.43
C LYS A 337 -5.32 -26.00 11.64
N LYS A 338 -4.28 -26.80 11.47
CA LYS A 338 -3.37 -27.20 12.55
C LYS A 338 -2.53 -26.00 12.97
N VAL A 339 -1.98 -25.27 12.01
CA VAL A 339 -1.18 -24.06 12.26
C VAL A 339 -2.03 -22.94 12.85
N GLU A 340 -3.21 -22.64 12.29
CA GLU A 340 -4.15 -21.63 12.82
C GLU A 340 -4.47 -21.94 14.30
N ARG A 341 -4.77 -23.18 14.63
CA ARG A 341 -5.06 -23.58 16.01
C ARG A 341 -3.85 -23.44 16.94
N TYR A 342 -2.66 -23.75 16.45
CA TYR A 342 -1.44 -23.60 17.22
C TYR A 342 -1.19 -22.12 17.57
N ILE A 343 -1.31 -21.23 16.58
CA ILE A 343 -1.17 -19.78 16.76
C ILE A 343 -2.21 -19.22 17.74
N GLU A 344 -3.46 -19.70 17.67
CA GLU A 344 -4.53 -19.27 18.58
C GLU A 344 -4.32 -19.73 20.04
N GLN A 345 -3.61 -20.84 20.26
CA GLN A 345 -3.47 -21.45 21.58
C GLN A 345 -2.16 -21.11 22.31
N ASN A 346 -1.17 -20.59 21.59
CA ASN A 346 0.14 -20.27 22.13
C ASN A 346 0.47 -18.80 21.87
N GLU A 347 0.89 -18.06 22.90
CA GLU A 347 1.49 -16.74 22.77
C GLU A 347 3.02 -16.87 22.74
N ASP A 348 3.59 -17.28 21.59
CA ASP A 348 5.02 -17.56 21.46
C ASP A 348 5.66 -16.63 20.42
N GLU A 349 6.97 -16.35 20.54
CA GLU A 349 7.74 -15.55 19.57
C GLU A 349 7.73 -16.19 18.15
N ASN A 350 7.56 -17.51 18.09
CA ASN A 350 7.46 -18.26 16.83
C ASN A 350 6.16 -18.02 16.05
N ASN A 351 5.13 -17.46 16.68
CA ASN A 351 3.83 -17.21 16.04
C ASN A 351 3.90 -16.22 14.87
N LEU A 352 4.78 -15.23 14.91
CA LEU A 352 4.95 -14.27 13.82
C LEU A 352 5.48 -14.93 12.54
N GLU A 353 6.39 -15.87 12.71
CA GLU A 353 7.01 -16.61 11.59
C GLU A 353 6.04 -17.62 10.99
N LEU A 354 5.31 -18.34 11.86
CA LEU A 354 4.26 -19.28 11.43
C LEU A 354 3.10 -18.56 10.72
N ASP A 355 2.68 -17.36 11.20
CA ASP A 355 1.62 -16.58 10.57
C ASP A 355 2.05 -16.06 9.19
N SER A 356 3.32 -15.65 9.05
CA SER A 356 3.89 -15.24 7.76
C SER A 356 3.88 -16.39 6.75
N LEU A 357 4.45 -17.55 7.11
CA LEU A 357 4.48 -18.74 6.25
C LEU A 357 3.08 -19.24 5.90
N LEU A 358 2.15 -19.14 6.84
CA LEU A 358 0.75 -19.50 6.62
C LEU A 358 0.06 -18.58 5.61
N LYS A 359 0.35 -17.28 5.66
CA LYS A 359 -0.13 -16.31 4.67
C LYS A 359 0.45 -16.58 3.30
N ASP A 360 1.75 -16.86 3.23
CA ASP A 360 2.43 -17.16 1.97
C ASP A 360 1.88 -18.46 1.34
N LEU A 361 1.63 -19.49 2.15
CA LEU A 361 0.97 -20.71 1.67
C LEU A 361 -0.44 -20.44 1.14
N LYS A 362 -1.25 -19.65 1.85
CA LYS A 362 -2.59 -19.28 1.39
C LYS A 362 -2.52 -18.45 0.11
N LYS A 363 -1.53 -17.54 -0.01
CA LYS A 363 -1.28 -16.73 -1.22
C LYS A 363 -0.91 -17.61 -2.40
N ALA A 364 0.04 -18.54 -2.25
CA ALA A 364 0.44 -19.49 -3.28
C ALA A 364 -0.73 -20.37 -3.77
N ILE A 365 -1.61 -20.78 -2.86
CA ILE A 365 -2.82 -21.54 -3.23
C ILE A 365 -3.78 -20.69 -4.06
N VAL A 366 -4.02 -19.42 -3.68
CA VAL A 366 -4.95 -18.53 -4.39
C VAL A 366 -4.42 -18.12 -5.76
N THR A 367 -3.10 -17.98 -5.90
CA THR A 367 -2.45 -17.69 -7.19
C THR A 367 -2.23 -18.95 -8.04
N GLU A 368 -2.70 -20.12 -7.57
CA GLU A 368 -2.54 -21.42 -8.23
C GLU A 368 -1.08 -21.84 -8.48
N ASP A 369 -0.14 -21.26 -7.72
CA ASP A 369 1.28 -21.67 -7.71
C ASP A 369 1.46 -22.86 -6.76
N PHE A 370 1.11 -24.04 -7.27
CA PHE A 370 1.13 -25.29 -6.49
C PHE A 370 2.53 -25.85 -6.24
N ASP A 371 3.54 -25.40 -6.98
CA ASP A 371 4.93 -25.79 -6.74
C ASP A 371 5.43 -25.07 -5.48
N LEU A 372 5.26 -23.74 -5.41
CA LEU A 372 5.55 -22.95 -4.23
C LEU A 372 4.69 -23.38 -3.02
N ALA A 373 3.40 -23.67 -3.25
CA ALA A 373 2.53 -24.13 -2.17
C ALA A 373 2.97 -25.47 -1.57
N GLN A 374 3.61 -26.33 -2.34
CA GLN A 374 4.17 -27.58 -1.84
C GLN A 374 5.45 -27.36 -1.03
N GLU A 375 6.34 -26.48 -1.46
CA GLU A 375 7.54 -26.11 -0.69
C GLU A 375 7.17 -25.52 0.67
N LEU A 376 6.18 -24.61 0.70
CA LEU A 376 5.68 -23.98 1.92
C LEU A 376 4.93 -24.99 2.83
N GLU A 377 4.25 -25.99 2.26
CA GLU A 377 3.64 -27.10 3.02
C GLU A 377 4.70 -27.92 3.76
N GLU A 378 5.80 -28.26 3.09
CA GLU A 378 6.92 -29.00 3.67
C GLU A 378 7.56 -28.19 4.80
N GLU A 379 7.87 -26.90 4.56
CA GLU A 379 8.49 -26.03 5.57
C GLU A 379 7.59 -25.84 6.80
N LEU A 380 6.29 -25.56 6.62
CA LEU A 380 5.34 -25.45 7.73
C LEU A 380 5.19 -26.77 8.50
N THR A 381 5.25 -27.91 7.81
CA THR A 381 5.15 -29.23 8.45
C THR A 381 6.37 -29.50 9.32
N ASP A 382 7.56 -29.22 8.84
CA ASP A 382 8.82 -29.40 9.58
C ASP A 382 8.88 -28.49 10.80
N ARG A 383 8.47 -27.23 10.68
CA ARG A 383 8.42 -26.30 11.81
C ARG A 383 7.40 -26.72 12.86
N MET A 384 6.22 -27.12 12.44
CA MET A 384 5.19 -27.64 13.35
C MET A 384 5.63 -28.90 14.07
N TYR A 385 6.42 -29.75 13.41
CA TYR A 385 6.98 -30.97 14.04
C TYR A 385 7.98 -30.60 15.14
N ASN A 386 8.89 -29.67 14.87
CA ASN A 386 9.89 -29.23 15.84
C ASN A 386 9.26 -28.55 17.08
N LEU A 387 8.14 -27.79 16.88
CA LEU A 387 7.43 -27.13 17.97
C LEU A 387 6.54 -28.06 18.82
N GLU A 388 6.26 -29.28 18.35
CA GLU A 388 5.52 -30.29 19.11
C GLU A 388 6.45 -31.22 19.91
N GLU A 389 7.78 -31.25 19.62
CA GLU A 389 8.76 -32.04 20.35
C GLU A 389 9.41 -31.29 21.55
N ASP A 390 9.27 -29.96 21.62
CA ASP A 390 9.71 -29.10 22.75
C ASP A 390 8.56 -28.86 23.74
#